data_439af39a07c30dd04aed7c9f8d10d573
#
_entry.id   439af39a07c30dd04aed7c9f8d10d573
#
_cell.length_a   1.000
_cell.length_b   1.000
_cell.length_c   1.000
_cell.angle_alpha   90.00
_cell.angle_beta   90.00
_cell.angle_gamma   90.00
#
_symmetry.space_group_name_H-M   'P 1'
#
loop_
_entity.id
_entity.type
_entity.pdbx_description
1 polymer ?
#
loop_
_entity_poly.entity_id
_entity_poly.type
_entity_poly.pdbx_seq_one_letter_code
_entity_poly.pdbx_strand_id
1 'polypeptide(L)'
;MRTGPLIAAIAALTLAGCAATGPETAGSAKELKLAFDFTDASPVVLLNKLNNVETTRKQLIESGVTPRIVMTFRGNASFFTQTNLDAVKEADRADALKVAAKLRELRQAPGIEGFEQCNLPLADRKLNPANLLQEVKLVPNGWIALGNYQRQGYAYIAP
;
A
#
# COMPACT_ATOMS: atom_id res chain seq x y z
N MET A 1 -55.82 21.45 64.23
CA MET A 1 -55.12 20.35 63.53
C MET A 1 -55.41 20.45 62.04
N ARG A 2 -54.48 20.94 61.27
CA ARG A 2 -54.65 21.08 59.81
C ARG A 2 -53.50 20.34 59.15
N THR A 3 -53.87 19.27 58.54
CA THR A 3 -52.95 18.44 57.64
C THR A 3 -52.98 18.99 56.26
N GLY A 4 -51.86 19.52 55.81
CA GLY A 4 -51.67 19.91 54.39
C GLY A 4 -51.02 18.74 53.56
N PRO A 5 -51.43 18.56 52.29
CA PRO A 5 -50.81 17.52 51.48
C PRO A 5 -49.51 17.97 50.82
N LEU A 6 -48.49 17.10 50.89
CA LEU A 6 -47.26 17.23 50.14
C LEU A 6 -47.51 16.93 48.64
N ILE A 7 -47.22 17.91 47.80
CA ILE A 7 -47.20 17.72 46.36
C ILE A 7 -45.75 17.31 45.98
N ALA A 8 -45.59 16.08 45.55
CA ALA A 8 -44.34 15.59 44.97
C ALA A 8 -44.25 16.01 43.48
N ALA A 9 -43.31 16.90 43.17
CA ALA A 9 -43.03 17.29 41.78
C ALA A 9 -42.07 16.27 41.20
N ILE A 10 -42.56 15.51 40.22
CA ILE A 10 -41.72 14.61 39.38
C ILE A 10 -41.11 15.44 38.26
N ALA A 11 -39.80 15.71 38.33
CA ALA A 11 -39.05 16.33 37.26
C ALA A 11 -38.73 15.26 36.17
N ALA A 12 -39.39 15.35 35.02
CA ALA A 12 -39.05 14.53 33.85
C ALA A 12 -37.82 15.13 33.18
N LEU A 13 -36.66 14.46 33.27
CA LEU A 13 -35.49 14.76 32.44
C LEU A 13 -35.72 14.22 31.04
N THR A 14 -36.00 15.10 30.09
CA THR A 14 -35.95 14.79 28.68
C THR A 14 -34.49 14.84 28.18
N LEU A 15 -33.87 13.67 27.96
CA LEU A 15 -32.61 13.58 27.23
C LEU A 15 -32.89 13.91 25.74
N ALA A 16 -32.64 15.15 25.36
CA ALA A 16 -32.55 15.53 23.95
C ALA A 16 -31.26 14.98 23.40
N GLY A 17 -31.32 13.80 22.72
CA GLY A 17 -30.23 13.25 21.95
C GLY A 17 -30.01 14.14 20.72
N CYS A 18 -28.98 14.98 20.76
CA CYS A 18 -28.48 15.66 19.54
C CYS A 18 -27.85 14.61 18.63
N ALA A 19 -28.62 14.10 17.67
CA ALA A 19 -28.07 13.49 16.48
C ALA A 19 -27.39 14.60 15.67
N ALA A 20 -26.09 14.79 15.85
CA ALA A 20 -25.30 15.65 15.01
C ALA A 20 -25.13 14.95 13.65
N THR A 21 -26.11 15.13 12.75
CA THR A 21 -25.89 14.96 11.32
C THR A 21 -25.02 16.13 10.88
N GLY A 22 -23.69 15.99 11.01
CA GLY A 22 -22.78 16.90 10.35
C GLY A 22 -23.03 16.86 8.84
N PRO A 23 -22.89 17.99 8.13
CA PRO A 23 -23.02 17.99 6.69
C PRO A 23 -22.00 17.00 6.14
N GLU A 24 -22.44 15.98 5.41
CA GLU A 24 -21.58 15.22 4.51
C GLU A 24 -20.96 16.24 3.56
N THR A 25 -19.70 16.59 3.80
CA THR A 25 -18.94 17.44 2.90
C THR A 25 -18.88 16.72 1.56
N ALA A 26 -19.60 17.29 0.59
CA ALA A 26 -19.60 16.85 -0.79
C ALA A 26 -18.15 16.68 -1.26
N GLY A 27 -17.77 15.44 -1.67
CA GLY A 27 -16.71 15.22 -2.62
C GLY A 27 -15.29 15.16 -2.09
N SER A 28 -15.00 14.55 -0.93
CA SER A 28 -13.69 13.93 -0.75
C SER A 28 -13.67 12.64 -1.58
N ALA A 29 -12.98 12.66 -2.72
CA ALA A 29 -12.75 11.44 -3.50
C ALA A 29 -12.26 10.36 -2.52
N LYS A 30 -12.98 9.23 -2.46
CA LYS A 30 -12.58 8.12 -1.58
C LYS A 30 -11.19 7.68 -1.98
N GLU A 31 -10.20 7.84 -1.09
CA GLU A 31 -8.85 7.31 -1.30
C GLU A 31 -8.73 5.92 -0.68
N LEU A 32 -8.00 5.03 -1.36
CA LEU A 32 -7.54 3.77 -0.79
C LEU A 32 -6.02 3.68 -0.90
N LYS A 33 -5.36 3.58 0.26
CA LYS A 33 -3.91 3.51 0.38
C LYS A 33 -3.46 2.07 0.58
N LEU A 34 -2.62 1.54 -0.29
CA LEU A 34 -2.15 0.17 -0.28
C LEU A 34 -0.63 0.11 -0.32
N ALA A 35 -0.02 -0.63 0.60
CA ALA A 35 1.41 -0.91 0.65
C ALA A 35 1.64 -2.41 0.39
N PHE A 36 2.12 -2.74 -0.81
CA PHE A 36 2.42 -4.11 -1.20
C PHE A 36 3.85 -4.49 -0.81
N ASP A 37 4.01 -5.72 -0.33
CA ASP A 37 5.28 -6.30 0.09
C ASP A 37 5.62 -7.55 -0.74
N PHE A 38 6.59 -7.42 -1.66
CA PHE A 38 7.00 -8.49 -2.57
C PHE A 38 8.30 -9.14 -2.10
N THR A 39 8.28 -10.47 -1.97
CA THR A 39 9.43 -11.28 -1.56
C THR A 39 9.70 -12.47 -2.50
N ASP A 40 9.03 -12.53 -3.63
CA ASP A 40 8.98 -13.68 -4.54
C ASP A 40 10.35 -14.09 -5.07
N ALA A 41 10.55 -15.39 -5.18
CA ALA A 41 11.75 -16.00 -5.75
C ALA A 41 11.65 -16.28 -7.25
N SER A 42 10.47 -16.15 -7.83
CA SER A 42 10.19 -16.40 -9.25
C SER A 42 9.77 -15.10 -9.96
N PRO A 43 10.42 -14.71 -11.05
CA PRO A 43 10.02 -13.53 -11.81
C PRO A 43 8.65 -13.70 -12.46
N VAL A 44 8.24 -14.91 -12.82
CA VAL A 44 6.90 -15.21 -13.37
C VAL A 44 5.82 -14.93 -12.32
N VAL A 45 6.03 -15.40 -11.08
CA VAL A 45 5.09 -15.16 -9.98
C VAL A 45 5.01 -13.67 -9.67
N LEU A 46 6.16 -13.01 -9.57
CA LEU A 46 6.21 -11.56 -9.34
C LEU A 46 5.49 -10.79 -10.45
N LEU A 47 5.72 -11.13 -11.71
CA LEU A 47 5.04 -10.49 -12.85
C LEU A 47 3.52 -10.63 -12.78
N ASN A 48 3.02 -11.83 -12.45
CA ASN A 48 1.59 -12.08 -12.28
C ASN A 48 1.01 -11.23 -11.14
N LYS A 49 1.72 -11.11 -10.02
CA LYS A 49 1.29 -10.25 -8.90
C LYS A 49 1.28 -8.77 -9.28
N LEU A 50 2.27 -8.29 -10.03
CA LEU A 50 2.29 -6.91 -10.56
C LEU A 50 1.10 -6.64 -11.51
N ASN A 51 0.73 -7.61 -12.34
CA ASN A 51 -0.47 -7.52 -13.18
C ASN A 51 -1.76 -7.46 -12.33
N ASN A 52 -1.81 -8.21 -11.23
CA ASN A 52 -2.94 -8.15 -10.30
C ASN A 52 -3.02 -6.79 -9.59
N VAL A 53 -1.89 -6.18 -9.22
CA VAL A 53 -1.85 -4.80 -8.69
C VAL A 53 -2.41 -3.82 -9.72
N GLU A 54 -2.03 -3.94 -10.98
CA GLU A 54 -2.58 -3.08 -12.03
C GLU A 54 -4.09 -3.26 -12.20
N THR A 55 -4.58 -4.50 -12.20
CA THR A 55 -6.01 -4.81 -12.26
C THR A 55 -6.74 -4.17 -11.07
N THR A 56 -6.21 -4.34 -9.85
CA THR A 56 -6.78 -3.74 -8.63
C THR A 56 -6.83 -2.21 -8.74
N ARG A 57 -5.77 -1.59 -9.22
CA ARG A 57 -5.70 -0.14 -9.44
C ARG A 57 -6.78 0.34 -10.40
N LYS A 58 -6.95 -0.35 -11.54
CA LYS A 58 -7.99 -0.03 -12.54
C LYS A 58 -9.39 -0.14 -11.95
N GLN A 59 -9.67 -1.22 -11.24
CA GLN A 59 -10.97 -1.45 -10.59
C GLN A 59 -11.30 -0.37 -9.54
N LEU A 60 -10.31 0.09 -8.77
CA LEU A 60 -10.50 1.19 -7.83
C LEU A 60 -10.91 2.47 -8.56
N ILE A 61 -10.19 2.85 -9.64
CA ILE A 61 -10.50 4.03 -10.43
C ILE A 61 -11.91 3.92 -11.04
N GLU A 62 -12.26 2.79 -11.63
CA GLU A 62 -13.59 2.52 -12.20
C GLU A 62 -14.70 2.61 -11.14
N SER A 63 -14.38 2.30 -9.89
CA SER A 63 -15.32 2.44 -8.76
C SER A 63 -15.35 3.85 -8.14
N GLY A 64 -14.66 4.83 -8.74
CA GLY A 64 -14.60 6.20 -8.24
C GLY A 64 -13.70 6.35 -7.00
N VAL A 65 -12.80 5.39 -6.75
CA VAL A 65 -11.82 5.43 -5.66
C VAL A 65 -10.46 5.83 -6.21
N THR A 66 -9.81 6.81 -5.58
CA THR A 66 -8.43 7.20 -5.92
C THR A 66 -7.45 6.23 -5.27
N PRO A 67 -6.74 5.38 -6.03
CA PRO A 67 -5.72 4.51 -5.46
C PRO A 67 -4.48 5.31 -5.07
N ARG A 68 -3.84 4.92 -3.96
CA ARG A 68 -2.50 5.35 -3.57
C ARG A 68 -1.69 4.11 -3.23
N ILE A 69 -0.82 3.71 -4.14
CA ILE A 69 -0.16 2.41 -4.10
C ILE A 69 1.34 2.60 -4.02
N VAL A 70 1.95 1.99 -3.01
CA VAL A 70 3.41 1.83 -2.88
C VAL A 70 3.76 0.35 -2.91
N MET A 71 4.94 0.02 -3.42
CA MET A 71 5.43 -1.35 -3.52
C MET A 71 6.83 -1.44 -2.93
N THR A 72 7.03 -2.38 -2.01
CA THR A 72 8.34 -2.66 -1.41
C THR A 72 8.82 -4.03 -1.85
N PHE A 73 10.06 -4.09 -2.34
CA PHE A 73 10.72 -5.31 -2.79
C PHE A 73 11.76 -5.74 -1.76
N ARG A 74 11.66 -6.98 -1.31
CA ARG A 74 12.52 -7.57 -0.30
C ARG A 74 12.85 -9.02 -0.66
N GLY A 75 13.67 -9.66 0.15
CA GLY A 75 13.99 -11.07 -0.03
C GLY A 75 14.50 -11.36 -1.44
N ASN A 76 13.95 -12.38 -2.08
CA ASN A 76 14.38 -12.80 -3.42
C ASN A 76 13.85 -11.89 -4.54
N ALA A 77 12.79 -11.13 -4.32
CA ALA A 77 12.32 -10.14 -5.29
C ALA A 77 13.39 -9.09 -5.62
N SER A 78 14.40 -8.91 -4.76
CA SER A 78 15.53 -8.01 -4.98
C SER A 78 16.38 -8.34 -6.21
N PHE A 79 16.36 -9.58 -6.68
CA PHE A 79 17.04 -9.95 -7.93
C PHE A 79 16.37 -9.32 -9.17
N PHE A 80 15.08 -9.04 -9.11
CA PHE A 80 14.28 -8.60 -10.25
C PHE A 80 14.09 -7.07 -10.30
N THR A 81 14.69 -6.35 -9.35
CA THR A 81 14.74 -4.88 -9.34
C THR A 81 16.07 -4.33 -9.88
N GLN A 82 16.93 -5.20 -10.44
CA GLN A 82 18.26 -4.86 -10.93
C GLN A 82 18.30 -4.68 -12.45
N THR A 83 19.17 -3.79 -12.91
CA THR A 83 19.51 -3.65 -14.35
C THR A 83 20.49 -4.74 -14.80
N ASN A 84 21.37 -5.19 -13.89
CA ASN A 84 22.28 -6.31 -14.12
C ASN A 84 21.63 -7.60 -13.61
N LEU A 85 21.48 -8.59 -14.51
CA LEU A 85 20.82 -9.86 -14.22
C LEU A 85 21.82 -11.03 -14.06
N ASP A 86 23.12 -10.77 -13.84
CA ASP A 86 24.11 -11.84 -13.71
C ASP A 86 23.83 -12.77 -12.53
N ALA A 87 23.26 -12.25 -11.45
CA ALA A 87 22.82 -13.03 -10.30
C ALA A 87 21.49 -13.78 -10.49
N VAL A 88 20.77 -13.53 -11.59
CA VAL A 88 19.54 -14.22 -11.96
C VAL A 88 19.90 -15.45 -12.79
N LYS A 89 19.28 -16.60 -12.49
CA LYS A 89 19.43 -17.81 -13.30
C LYS A 89 19.12 -17.51 -14.76
N GLU A 90 19.89 -18.07 -15.68
CA GLU A 90 19.73 -17.80 -17.12
C GLU A 90 18.29 -18.07 -17.60
N ALA A 91 17.70 -19.18 -17.16
CA ALA A 91 16.32 -19.54 -17.50
C ALA A 91 15.28 -18.49 -17.06
N ASP A 92 15.57 -17.70 -16.04
CA ASP A 92 14.65 -16.70 -15.45
C ASP A 92 14.87 -15.28 -16.00
N ARG A 93 15.98 -15.04 -16.74
CA ARG A 93 16.37 -13.69 -17.19
C ARG A 93 15.35 -13.04 -18.11
N ALA A 94 14.77 -13.82 -19.02
CA ALA A 94 13.75 -13.30 -19.93
C ALA A 94 12.51 -12.79 -19.19
N ASP A 95 12.08 -13.49 -18.15
CA ASP A 95 10.94 -13.07 -17.34
C ASP A 95 11.32 -11.95 -16.35
N ALA A 96 12.55 -11.91 -15.85
CA ALA A 96 13.06 -10.77 -15.08
C ALA A 96 13.05 -9.46 -15.91
N LEU A 97 13.36 -9.51 -17.20
CA LEU A 97 13.24 -8.36 -18.10
C LEU A 97 11.78 -7.90 -18.26
N LYS A 98 10.82 -8.83 -18.28
CA LYS A 98 9.38 -8.49 -18.28
C LYS A 98 8.95 -7.82 -16.98
N VAL A 99 9.47 -8.27 -15.83
CA VAL A 99 9.25 -7.59 -14.54
C VAL A 99 9.76 -6.15 -14.60
N ALA A 100 10.98 -5.94 -15.09
CA ALA A 100 11.54 -4.58 -15.22
C ALA A 100 10.70 -3.70 -16.16
N ALA A 101 10.22 -4.25 -17.29
CA ALA A 101 9.33 -3.54 -18.21
C ALA A 101 8.00 -3.17 -17.53
N LYS A 102 7.41 -4.11 -16.75
CA LYS A 102 6.17 -3.88 -16.02
C LYS A 102 6.32 -2.83 -14.93
N LEU A 103 7.43 -2.79 -14.23
CA LEU A 103 7.70 -1.73 -13.25
C LEU A 103 7.79 -0.35 -13.92
N ARG A 104 8.44 -0.21 -15.09
CA ARG A 104 8.46 1.05 -15.83
C ARG A 104 7.07 1.50 -16.26
N GLU A 105 6.25 0.57 -16.75
CA GLU A 105 4.85 0.83 -17.12
C GLU A 105 4.05 1.32 -15.91
N LEU A 106 4.09 0.58 -14.79
CA LEU A 106 3.36 0.90 -13.58
C LEU A 106 3.79 2.23 -12.98
N ARG A 107 5.09 2.60 -13.08
CA ARG A 107 5.59 3.87 -12.52
C ARG A 107 4.92 5.10 -13.15
N GLN A 108 4.43 4.97 -14.38
CA GLN A 108 3.72 6.03 -15.10
C GLN A 108 2.20 5.98 -14.86
N ALA A 109 1.71 4.95 -14.19
CA ALA A 109 0.28 4.76 -14.02
C ALA A 109 -0.27 5.64 -12.87
N PRO A 110 -1.42 6.31 -13.05
CA PRO A 110 -2.04 7.11 -11.98
C PRO A 110 -2.27 6.28 -10.72
N GLY A 111 -1.95 6.84 -9.56
CA GLY A 111 -2.13 6.18 -8.27
C GLY A 111 -0.98 5.27 -7.84
N ILE A 112 0.04 5.07 -8.67
CA ILE A 112 1.30 4.43 -8.25
C ILE A 112 2.24 5.51 -7.75
N GLU A 113 2.54 5.48 -6.44
CA GLU A 113 3.34 6.52 -5.79
C GLU A 113 4.84 6.20 -5.77
N GLY A 114 5.20 4.93 -5.71
CA GLY A 114 6.60 4.57 -5.74
C GLY A 114 6.90 3.09 -5.53
N PHE A 115 8.15 2.77 -5.85
CA PHE A 115 8.77 1.47 -5.62
C PHE A 115 9.97 1.63 -4.71
N GLU A 116 10.10 0.75 -3.74
CA GLU A 116 11.20 0.77 -2.79
C GLU A 116 11.89 -0.59 -2.73
N GLN A 117 13.22 -0.58 -2.79
CA GLN A 117 14.06 -1.75 -2.59
C GLN A 117 14.67 -1.70 -1.21
N CYS A 118 14.44 -2.74 -0.41
CA CYS A 118 15.13 -2.93 0.86
C CYS A 118 16.63 -3.19 0.65
N ASN A 119 17.49 -2.46 1.37
CA ASN A 119 18.94 -2.65 1.25
C ASN A 119 19.45 -3.93 1.93
N LEU A 120 18.76 -4.44 2.95
CA LEU A 120 19.22 -5.63 3.69
C LEU A 120 19.43 -6.84 2.75
N PRO A 121 18.47 -7.26 1.90
CA PRO A 121 18.68 -8.38 0.99
C PRO A 121 19.69 -8.07 -0.12
N LEU A 122 19.94 -6.81 -0.49
CA LEU A 122 21.01 -6.48 -1.43
C LEU A 122 22.38 -6.81 -0.83
N ALA A 123 22.62 -6.39 0.41
CA ALA A 123 23.86 -6.68 1.12
C ALA A 123 24.08 -8.20 1.29
N ASP A 124 23.06 -8.93 1.76
CA ASP A 124 23.13 -10.38 1.97
C ASP A 124 23.41 -11.17 0.69
N ARG A 125 22.91 -10.69 -0.45
CA ARG A 125 23.03 -11.35 -1.77
C ARG A 125 24.15 -10.77 -2.62
N LYS A 126 24.91 -9.82 -2.07
CA LYS A 126 26.00 -9.13 -2.79
C LYS A 126 25.52 -8.45 -4.10
N LEU A 127 24.29 -7.96 -4.10
CA LEU A 127 23.76 -7.17 -5.20
C LEU A 127 24.21 -5.72 -5.07
N ASN A 128 24.63 -5.13 -6.19
CA ASN A 128 25.11 -3.76 -6.18
C ASN A 128 23.93 -2.78 -6.21
N PRO A 129 23.76 -1.90 -5.20
CA PRO A 129 22.70 -0.89 -5.22
C PRO A 129 22.73 0.06 -6.44
N ALA A 130 23.91 0.27 -7.04
CA ALA A 130 24.05 1.08 -8.25
C ALA A 130 23.36 0.46 -9.49
N ASN A 131 23.05 -0.83 -9.44
CA ASN A 131 22.36 -1.53 -10.51
C ASN A 131 20.82 -1.55 -10.33
N LEU A 132 20.27 -0.81 -9.37
CA LEU A 132 18.82 -0.71 -9.25
C LEU A 132 18.20 -0.09 -10.52
N LEU A 133 17.01 -0.56 -10.87
CA LEU A 133 16.17 0.10 -11.87
C LEU A 133 15.93 1.56 -11.43
N GLN A 134 15.94 2.48 -12.37
CA GLN A 134 15.80 3.93 -12.10
C GLN A 134 14.48 4.27 -11.38
N GLU A 135 13.44 3.47 -11.61
CA GLU A 135 12.12 3.63 -11.01
C GLU A 135 12.07 3.23 -9.54
N VAL A 136 13.10 2.52 -9.05
CA VAL A 136 13.11 1.91 -7.72
C VAL A 136 14.05 2.65 -6.79
N LYS A 137 13.51 3.16 -5.69
CA LYS A 137 14.26 3.87 -4.65
C LYS A 137 14.85 2.89 -3.64
N LEU A 138 16.12 3.03 -3.31
CA LEU A 138 16.74 2.29 -2.21
C LEU A 138 16.26 2.83 -0.85
N VAL A 139 15.84 1.92 0.04
CA VAL A 139 15.55 2.23 1.45
C VAL A 139 16.41 1.37 2.37
N PRO A 140 16.88 1.90 3.51
CA PRO A 140 17.77 1.15 4.40
C PRO A 140 17.14 -0.16 4.91
N ASN A 141 15.86 -0.14 5.24
CA ASN A 141 15.11 -1.29 5.74
C ASN A 141 13.65 -1.24 5.27
N GLY A 142 13.25 -2.23 4.46
CA GLY A 142 11.90 -2.31 3.91
C GLY A 142 10.81 -2.55 4.97
N TRP A 143 11.11 -3.21 6.09
CA TRP A 143 10.13 -3.36 7.18
C TRP A 143 9.83 -2.02 7.87
N ILE A 144 10.87 -1.18 8.05
CA ILE A 144 10.67 0.17 8.59
C ILE A 144 9.85 1.02 7.61
N ALA A 145 10.14 0.92 6.31
CA ALA A 145 9.38 1.62 5.28
C ALA A 145 7.90 1.20 5.30
N LEU A 146 7.61 -0.10 5.30
CA LEU A 146 6.25 -0.65 5.39
C LEU A 146 5.53 -0.21 6.68
N GLY A 147 6.21 -0.26 7.84
CA GLY A 147 5.66 0.22 9.10
C GLY A 147 5.31 1.72 9.06
N ASN A 148 6.15 2.53 8.39
CA ASN A 148 5.88 3.96 8.21
C ASN A 148 4.68 4.20 7.28
N TYR A 149 4.49 3.40 6.24
CA TYR A 149 3.28 3.48 5.39
C TYR A 149 2.03 3.10 6.18
N GLN A 150 2.07 2.04 7.00
CA GLN A 150 0.94 1.68 7.86
C GLN A 150 0.56 2.83 8.83
N ARG A 151 1.54 3.52 9.42
CA ARG A 151 1.29 4.71 10.25
C ARG A 151 0.64 5.87 9.49
N GLN A 152 0.81 5.93 8.17
CA GLN A 152 0.19 6.91 7.27
C GLN A 152 -1.16 6.44 6.72
N GLY A 153 -1.69 5.32 7.23
CA GLY A 153 -2.99 4.77 6.86
C GLY A 153 -2.99 3.86 5.63
N TYR A 154 -1.82 3.37 5.20
CA TYR A 154 -1.76 2.34 4.14
C TYR A 154 -2.11 0.97 4.72
N ALA A 155 -3.01 0.26 4.07
CA ALA A 155 -3.22 -1.15 4.32
C ALA A 155 -2.03 -1.97 3.81
N TYR A 156 -1.46 -2.81 4.68
CA TYR A 156 -0.38 -3.73 4.30
C TYR A 156 -0.94 -4.94 3.56
N ILE A 157 -0.33 -5.27 2.42
CA ILE A 157 -0.70 -6.44 1.60
C ILE A 157 0.56 -7.23 1.25
N ALA A 158 0.58 -8.50 1.65
CA ALA A 158 1.57 -9.49 1.19
C ALA A 158 0.88 -10.42 0.19
N PRO A 159 1.00 -10.17 -1.12
CA PRO A 159 0.27 -10.92 -2.14
C PRO A 159 0.84 -12.32 -2.39
#